data_b0e35b21d1234570b4fc7cfe7b03a721
#
_entry.id   b0e35b21d1234570b4fc7cfe7b03a721
#
_cell.length_a   1.000
_cell.length_b   1.000
_cell.length_c   1.000
_cell.angle_alpha   90.00
_cell.angle_beta   90.00
_cell.angle_gamma   90.00
#
_symmetry.space_group_name_H-M   'P 1'
#
loop_
_entity.id
_entity.type
_entity.pdbx_description
1 polymer ?
#
loop_
_entity_poly.entity_id
_entity_poly.type
_entity_poly.pdbx_seq_one_letter_code
_entity_poly.pdbx_strand_id
1 'polypeptide(L)'
;MLDMIGVSFMIDAGILLIYAYAGTTTFIIAPAYAACGLLSIAVFVAMSEASVNDRFKDHYFIVQQTSTSLAIMLVFLYIAPEVGCLFLCSIFLVYTFAALRSTPRQTLAGWMTAAIGLTILFLLTDKAIGMPHETPLERLATMLVFILVLGRGMIVGLFSSSLHESLYRRGLELKEAYKRIEELAELDELTGSLNRRCIMQTLNEEIARARRTNMPCAVALIDLDWFKRINDQFGHPVGDEALRAFAITVFANIRSIDKFGRYGGEEFLLILPETSDGAALRTVDRLRKIVAALDWSAISQDMSVTMSAGLAALRADDTADSILARADQLLYRAKDLGRNRVVSA
;
A
#
# COMPACT_ATOMS: atom_id res chain seq x y z
N MET A 1 24.68 -8.98 -7.92
CA MET A 1 25.26 -8.02 -6.95
C MET A 1 26.70 -8.41 -6.60
N LEU A 2 26.97 -9.64 -6.19
CA LEU A 2 28.32 -10.16 -5.92
C LEU A 2 29.25 -9.96 -7.13
N ASP A 3 28.76 -10.23 -8.35
CA ASP A 3 29.53 -10.00 -9.58
C ASP A 3 29.96 -8.54 -9.77
N MET A 4 29.08 -7.59 -9.45
CA MET A 4 29.41 -6.15 -9.55
C MET A 4 30.45 -5.72 -8.53
N ILE A 5 30.42 -6.28 -7.32
CA ILE A 5 31.44 -6.02 -6.29
C ILE A 5 32.77 -6.58 -6.74
N GLY A 6 32.79 -7.81 -7.29
CA GLY A 6 34.00 -8.43 -7.85
C GLY A 6 34.62 -7.61 -8.96
N VAL A 7 33.81 -7.18 -9.91
CA VAL A 7 34.24 -6.30 -11.00
C VAL A 7 34.84 -5.00 -10.45
N SER A 8 34.24 -4.45 -9.39
CA SER A 8 34.75 -3.24 -8.74
C SER A 8 36.15 -3.43 -8.13
N PHE A 9 36.36 -4.53 -7.40
CA PHE A 9 37.68 -4.83 -6.83
C PHE A 9 38.72 -5.03 -7.93
N MET A 10 38.37 -5.66 -9.04
CA MET A 10 39.27 -5.88 -10.19
C MET A 10 39.64 -4.59 -10.90
N ILE A 11 38.67 -3.68 -11.08
CA ILE A 11 38.92 -2.36 -11.69
C ILE A 11 39.85 -1.55 -10.79
N ASP A 12 39.58 -1.51 -9.48
CA ASP A 12 40.39 -0.77 -8.51
C ASP A 12 41.81 -1.33 -8.43
N ALA A 13 41.95 -2.67 -8.51
CA ALA A 13 43.27 -3.32 -8.60
C ALA A 13 44.01 -2.96 -9.89
N GLY A 14 43.33 -2.84 -11.02
CA GLY A 14 43.89 -2.36 -12.28
C GLY A 14 44.47 -0.95 -12.15
N ILE A 15 43.77 -0.05 -11.48
CA ILE A 15 44.24 1.31 -11.21
C ILE A 15 45.46 1.30 -10.26
N LEU A 16 45.42 0.45 -9.22
CA LEU A 16 46.55 0.28 -8.29
C LEU A 16 47.83 -0.20 -9.04
N LEU A 17 47.71 -1.05 -10.06
CA LEU A 17 48.80 -1.42 -10.93
C LEU A 17 49.39 -0.23 -11.68
N ILE A 18 48.54 0.67 -12.20
CA ILE A 18 49.00 1.89 -12.88
C ILE A 18 49.78 2.77 -11.90
N TYR A 19 49.32 2.96 -10.67
CA TYR A 19 50.06 3.69 -9.64
C TYR A 19 51.38 3.00 -9.26
N ALA A 20 51.40 1.64 -9.22
CA ALA A 20 52.64 0.91 -8.98
C ALA A 20 53.67 1.12 -10.12
N TYR A 21 53.21 1.12 -11.37
CA TYR A 21 54.10 1.43 -12.53
C TYR A 21 54.59 2.90 -12.50
N ALA A 22 53.81 3.82 -11.95
CA ALA A 22 54.24 5.21 -11.74
C ALA A 22 55.28 5.35 -10.60
N GLY A 23 55.48 4.29 -9.80
CA GLY A 23 56.38 4.33 -8.63
C GLY A 23 55.72 4.90 -7.37
N THR A 24 54.43 5.17 -7.40
CA THR A 24 53.67 5.78 -6.27
C THR A 24 53.45 4.76 -5.15
N THR A 25 53.20 3.52 -5.50
CA THR A 25 52.97 2.44 -4.52
C THR A 25 53.71 1.14 -4.95
N THR A 26 53.69 0.14 -4.08
CA THR A 26 54.38 -1.15 -4.36
C THR A 26 53.51 -2.09 -5.20
N PHE A 27 54.14 -2.87 -6.09
CA PHE A 27 53.44 -3.82 -6.97
C PHE A 27 52.60 -4.88 -6.22
N ILE A 28 52.90 -5.16 -4.95
CA ILE A 28 52.20 -6.17 -4.15
C ILE A 28 50.81 -5.71 -3.70
N ILE A 29 50.57 -4.40 -3.65
CA ILE A 29 49.30 -3.84 -3.15
C ILE A 29 48.13 -4.24 -4.04
N ALA A 30 48.28 -4.14 -5.36
CA ALA A 30 47.22 -4.44 -6.32
C ALA A 30 46.74 -5.90 -6.26
N PRO A 31 47.61 -6.91 -6.37
CA PRO A 31 47.15 -8.30 -6.26
C PRO A 31 46.65 -8.67 -4.87
N ALA A 32 47.25 -8.11 -3.82
CA ALA A 32 46.75 -8.31 -2.44
C ALA A 32 45.33 -7.78 -2.26
N TYR A 33 45.04 -6.58 -2.75
CA TYR A 33 43.71 -5.98 -2.71
C TYR A 33 42.69 -6.82 -3.49
N ALA A 34 43.02 -7.23 -4.73
CA ALA A 34 42.18 -8.09 -5.54
C ALA A 34 41.91 -9.44 -4.85
N ALA A 35 42.93 -10.07 -4.29
CA ALA A 35 42.81 -11.34 -3.59
C ALA A 35 41.88 -11.24 -2.36
N CYS A 36 42.02 -10.20 -1.53
CA CYS A 36 41.13 -9.96 -0.39
C CYS A 36 39.68 -9.74 -0.82
N GLY A 37 39.45 -8.95 -1.88
CA GLY A 37 38.13 -8.73 -2.44
C GLY A 37 37.48 -9.99 -2.99
N LEU A 38 38.19 -10.74 -3.82
CA LEU A 38 37.68 -12.00 -4.41
C LEU A 38 37.44 -13.06 -3.35
N LEU A 39 38.32 -13.19 -2.35
CA LEU A 39 38.14 -14.13 -1.24
C LEU A 39 36.88 -13.80 -0.44
N SER A 40 36.64 -12.52 -0.16
CA SER A 40 35.42 -12.10 0.54
C SER A 40 34.16 -12.50 -0.22
N ILE A 41 34.17 -12.33 -1.54
CA ILE A 41 33.05 -12.72 -2.41
C ILE A 41 32.86 -14.23 -2.41
N ALA A 42 33.93 -15.00 -2.56
CA ALA A 42 33.86 -16.46 -2.55
C ALA A 42 33.26 -17.00 -1.23
N VAL A 43 33.61 -16.39 -0.10
CA VAL A 43 33.04 -16.75 1.21
C VAL A 43 31.50 -16.48 1.22
N PHE A 44 31.03 -15.31 0.77
CA PHE A 44 29.61 -15.01 0.75
C PHE A 44 28.83 -15.87 -0.25
N VAL A 45 29.42 -16.23 -1.39
CA VAL A 45 28.83 -17.20 -2.35
C VAL A 45 28.67 -18.56 -1.68
N ALA A 46 29.74 -19.08 -1.07
CA ALA A 46 29.71 -20.38 -0.38
C ALA A 46 28.68 -20.40 0.78
N MET A 47 28.58 -19.31 1.55
CA MET A 47 27.57 -19.17 2.60
C MET A 47 26.15 -19.15 2.03
N SER A 48 25.94 -18.53 0.88
CA SER A 48 24.65 -18.50 0.19
C SER A 48 24.27 -19.88 -0.35
N GLU A 49 25.20 -20.61 -0.98
CA GLU A 49 24.97 -21.97 -1.46
C GLU A 49 24.71 -22.98 -0.32
N ALA A 50 25.32 -22.76 0.85
CA ALA A 50 25.08 -23.56 2.04
C ALA A 50 23.76 -23.21 2.78
N SER A 51 22.91 -22.35 2.20
CA SER A 51 21.65 -21.89 2.79
C SER A 51 21.78 -21.26 4.19
N VAL A 52 22.96 -20.73 4.52
CA VAL A 52 23.21 -20.03 5.79
C VAL A 52 22.44 -18.72 5.87
N ASN A 53 22.14 -18.12 4.70
CA ASN A 53 21.34 -16.92 4.55
C ASN A 53 19.91 -17.05 5.14
N ASP A 54 19.33 -18.25 5.17
CA ASP A 54 17.98 -18.49 5.72
C ASP A 54 17.90 -18.25 7.24
N ARG A 55 19.06 -18.25 7.92
CA ARG A 55 19.16 -17.95 9.36
C ARG A 55 19.20 -16.47 9.69
N PHE A 56 19.37 -15.60 8.69
CA PHE A 56 19.49 -14.15 8.87
C PHE A 56 18.28 -13.42 8.30
N LYS A 57 17.87 -12.31 8.93
CA LYS A 57 16.84 -11.42 8.38
C LYS A 57 17.23 -10.75 7.06
N ASP A 58 18.53 -10.64 6.82
CA ASP A 58 19.12 -10.16 5.56
C ASP A 58 19.57 -11.36 4.71
N HIS A 59 18.64 -11.91 3.94
CA HIS A 59 18.88 -13.06 3.05
C HIS A 59 19.96 -12.81 1.98
N TYR A 60 20.34 -11.56 1.75
CA TYR A 60 21.34 -11.17 0.74
C TYR A 60 22.70 -10.80 1.33
N PHE A 61 22.89 -10.88 2.65
CA PHE A 61 24.11 -10.49 3.36
C PHE A 61 24.61 -9.09 3.04
N ILE A 62 23.70 -8.14 2.74
CA ILE A 62 24.06 -6.79 2.29
C ILE A 62 24.92 -6.07 3.33
N VAL A 63 24.49 -6.13 4.60
CA VAL A 63 25.20 -5.48 5.70
C VAL A 63 26.59 -6.10 5.91
N GLN A 64 26.66 -7.43 5.91
CA GLN A 64 27.91 -8.17 6.10
C GLN A 64 28.91 -7.91 4.96
N GLN A 65 28.44 -7.95 3.71
CA GLN A 65 29.26 -7.64 2.52
C GLN A 65 29.78 -6.21 2.55
N THR A 66 28.92 -5.24 2.87
CA THR A 66 29.28 -3.82 2.96
C THR A 66 30.33 -3.61 4.06
N SER A 67 30.12 -4.21 5.23
CA SER A 67 31.05 -4.09 6.36
C SER A 67 32.40 -4.72 6.05
N THR A 68 32.41 -5.90 5.39
CA THR A 68 33.66 -6.57 4.99
C THR A 68 34.41 -5.76 3.93
N SER A 69 33.72 -5.25 2.90
CA SER A 69 34.32 -4.39 1.88
C SER A 69 34.90 -3.11 2.48
N LEU A 70 34.16 -2.49 3.42
CA LEU A 70 34.64 -1.33 4.14
C LEU A 70 35.91 -1.64 4.94
N ALA A 71 35.94 -2.75 5.67
CA ALA A 71 37.12 -3.15 6.44
C ALA A 71 38.35 -3.36 5.55
N ILE A 72 38.17 -4.03 4.41
CA ILE A 72 39.25 -4.22 3.41
C ILE A 72 39.74 -2.85 2.95
N MET A 73 38.88 -1.94 2.54
CA MET A 73 39.28 -0.62 2.05
C MET A 73 39.97 0.22 3.11
N LEU A 74 39.52 0.21 4.37
CA LEU A 74 40.18 0.91 5.48
C LEU A 74 41.58 0.35 5.77
N VAL A 75 41.74 -0.97 5.73
CA VAL A 75 43.07 -1.61 5.89
C VAL A 75 44.00 -1.19 4.78
N PHE A 76 43.56 -1.22 3.52
CA PHE A 76 44.42 -0.80 2.40
C PHE A 76 44.66 0.70 2.37
N LEU A 77 43.72 1.53 2.82
CA LEU A 77 43.92 2.96 3.02
C LEU A 77 45.02 3.25 4.08
N TYR A 78 45.14 2.41 5.12
CA TYR A 78 46.21 2.50 6.11
C TYR A 78 47.56 2.05 5.57
N ILE A 79 47.58 0.94 4.76
CA ILE A 79 48.82 0.37 4.20
C ILE A 79 49.39 1.25 3.09
N ALA A 80 48.54 1.82 2.23
CA ALA A 80 48.93 2.62 1.07
C ALA A 80 48.20 4.00 1.06
N PRO A 81 48.47 4.86 2.02
CA PRO A 81 47.82 6.17 2.12
C PRO A 81 48.15 7.09 0.94
N GLU A 82 49.28 6.85 0.25
CA GLU A 82 49.71 7.60 -0.93
C GLU A 82 48.74 7.51 -2.11
N VAL A 83 47.98 6.45 -2.21
CA VAL A 83 46.92 6.25 -3.22
C VAL A 83 45.50 6.31 -2.58
N GLY A 84 45.37 6.93 -1.44
CA GLY A 84 44.20 6.90 -0.59
C GLY A 84 42.92 7.47 -1.22
N CYS A 85 43.05 8.35 -2.20
CA CYS A 85 41.88 8.90 -2.91
C CYS A 85 41.08 7.79 -3.62
N LEU A 86 41.73 6.73 -4.12
CA LEU A 86 41.04 5.57 -4.72
C LEU A 86 40.15 4.87 -3.69
N PHE A 87 40.67 4.57 -2.50
CA PHE A 87 39.94 3.85 -1.47
C PHE A 87 38.79 4.68 -0.91
N LEU A 88 38.97 5.99 -0.72
CA LEU A 88 37.91 6.90 -0.26
C LEU A 88 36.75 6.96 -1.28
N CYS A 89 37.09 7.06 -2.58
CA CYS A 89 36.09 7.03 -3.64
C CYS A 89 35.35 5.69 -3.69
N SER A 90 36.06 4.58 -3.51
CA SER A 90 35.47 3.24 -3.49
C SER A 90 34.60 3.00 -2.28
N ILE A 91 34.95 3.52 -1.08
CA ILE A 91 34.09 3.51 0.11
C ILE A 91 32.76 4.22 -0.17
N PHE A 92 32.82 5.43 -0.76
CA PHE A 92 31.60 6.18 -1.13
C PHE A 92 30.69 5.36 -2.06
N LEU A 93 31.26 4.69 -3.07
CA LEU A 93 30.49 3.87 -4.00
C LEU A 93 29.86 2.65 -3.34
N VAL A 94 30.59 1.91 -2.51
CA VAL A 94 30.07 0.74 -1.79
C VAL A 94 28.86 1.15 -0.95
N TYR A 95 28.93 2.31 -0.28
CA TYR A 95 27.81 2.85 0.49
C TYR A 95 26.62 3.20 -0.36
N THR A 96 26.84 3.85 -1.50
CA THR A 96 25.76 4.24 -2.41
C THR A 96 25.01 3.01 -2.93
N PHE A 97 25.72 1.94 -3.29
CA PHE A 97 25.10 0.68 -3.71
C PHE A 97 24.35 -0.03 -2.57
N ALA A 98 24.93 -0.04 -1.36
CA ALA A 98 24.30 -0.65 -0.20
C ALA A 98 23.01 0.06 0.18
N ALA A 99 22.98 1.39 0.13
CA ALA A 99 21.82 2.21 0.48
C ALA A 99 20.58 1.92 -0.38
N LEU A 100 20.75 1.46 -1.62
CA LEU A 100 19.62 1.08 -2.49
C LEU A 100 18.81 -0.13 -2.00
N ARG A 101 19.41 -0.97 -1.14
CA ARG A 101 18.80 -2.23 -0.69
C ARG A 101 18.73 -2.37 0.83
N SER A 102 19.32 -1.45 1.57
CA SER A 102 19.35 -1.44 3.02
C SER A 102 18.15 -0.69 3.60
N THR A 103 17.73 -1.06 4.79
CA THR A 103 16.78 -0.26 5.57
C THR A 103 17.46 1.03 6.06
N PRO A 104 16.69 2.11 6.34
CA PRO A 104 17.26 3.38 6.84
C PRO A 104 18.13 3.19 8.10
N ARG A 105 17.76 2.27 9.00
CA ARG A 105 18.54 1.96 10.21
C ARG A 105 19.88 1.30 9.87
N GLN A 106 19.90 0.36 8.92
CA GLN A 106 21.13 -0.30 8.46
C GLN A 106 22.06 0.67 7.75
N THR A 107 21.50 1.54 6.89
CA THR A 107 22.26 2.58 6.20
C THR A 107 22.91 3.54 7.21
N LEU A 108 22.17 4.00 8.22
CA LEU A 108 22.68 4.87 9.26
C LEU A 108 23.79 4.19 10.08
N ALA A 109 23.57 2.94 10.52
CA ALA A 109 24.55 2.17 11.27
C ALA A 109 25.84 1.99 10.48
N GLY A 110 25.72 1.60 9.21
CA GLY A 110 26.83 1.48 8.31
C GLY A 110 27.60 2.80 8.14
N TRP A 111 26.90 3.93 7.91
CA TRP A 111 27.51 5.25 7.80
C TRP A 111 28.27 5.63 9.07
N MET A 112 27.71 5.39 10.25
CA MET A 112 28.38 5.63 11.52
C MET A 112 29.64 4.77 11.65
N THR A 113 29.60 3.49 11.25
CA THR A 113 30.77 2.60 11.28
C THR A 113 31.88 3.11 10.36
N ALA A 114 31.55 3.58 9.17
CA ALA A 114 32.52 4.16 8.24
C ALA A 114 33.12 5.47 8.78
N ALA A 115 32.28 6.36 9.31
CA ALA A 115 32.72 7.62 9.88
C ALA A 115 33.68 7.39 11.05
N ILE A 116 33.33 6.46 11.95
CA ILE A 116 34.20 6.08 13.08
C ILE A 116 35.51 5.47 12.56
N GLY A 117 35.44 4.51 11.62
CA GLY A 117 36.62 3.88 11.04
C GLY A 117 37.57 4.87 10.36
N LEU A 118 37.03 5.79 9.57
CA LEU A 118 37.81 6.86 8.96
C LEU A 118 38.40 7.81 9.99
N THR A 119 37.64 8.20 11.02
CA THR A 119 38.13 9.08 12.07
C THR A 119 39.30 8.43 12.82
N ILE A 120 39.16 7.16 13.19
CA ILE A 120 40.25 6.41 13.85
C ILE A 120 41.46 6.33 12.93
N LEU A 121 41.28 6.05 11.65
CA LEU A 121 42.37 5.98 10.68
C LEU A 121 43.09 7.31 10.54
N PHE A 122 42.37 8.44 10.43
CA PHE A 122 42.96 9.77 10.36
C PHE A 122 43.73 10.15 11.61
N LEU A 123 43.30 9.65 12.79
CA LEU A 123 44.00 9.87 14.07
C LEU A 123 45.25 8.97 14.24
N LEU A 124 45.26 7.78 13.62
CA LEU A 124 46.36 6.82 13.73
C LEU A 124 47.44 6.98 12.64
N THR A 125 47.13 7.68 11.56
CA THR A 125 48.01 7.82 10.41
C THR A 125 48.67 9.16 10.36
N ASP A 126 50.01 9.21 10.53
CA ASP A 126 50.81 10.44 10.42
C ASP A 126 51.06 10.84 8.94
N LYS A 127 50.76 9.97 8.01
CA LYS A 127 50.94 10.21 6.56
C LYS A 127 49.70 10.88 5.96
N ALA A 128 49.92 11.89 5.13
CA ALA A 128 48.85 12.52 4.37
C ALA A 128 48.19 11.52 3.40
N ILE A 129 46.85 11.47 3.37
CA ILE A 129 46.15 10.70 2.35
C ILE A 129 46.37 11.37 0.99
N GLY A 130 47.05 10.67 0.12
CA GLY A 130 47.56 11.21 -1.15
C GLY A 130 46.50 11.19 -2.26
N MET A 131 46.64 12.20 -3.13
CA MET A 131 46.06 12.24 -4.47
C MET A 131 47.20 12.40 -5.47
N PRO A 132 47.77 11.31 -5.99
CA PRO A 132 48.96 11.34 -6.81
C PRO A 132 48.74 12.13 -8.11
N HIS A 133 49.66 13.05 -8.43
CA HIS A 133 49.52 13.96 -9.59
C HIS A 133 50.88 14.48 -10.12
N GLU A 134 52.01 14.02 -9.61
CA GLU A 134 53.31 14.50 -9.98
C GLU A 134 53.72 14.01 -11.37
N THR A 135 53.57 12.73 -11.64
CA THR A 135 53.93 12.15 -12.93
C THR A 135 52.75 12.13 -13.91
N PRO A 136 52.97 12.10 -15.24
CA PRO A 136 51.89 11.95 -16.24
C PRO A 136 51.06 10.69 -16.02
N LEU A 137 51.69 9.60 -15.58
CA LEU A 137 51.02 8.33 -15.32
C LEU A 137 50.10 8.39 -14.08
N GLU A 138 50.54 9.05 -13.01
CA GLU A 138 49.72 9.33 -11.83
C GLU A 138 48.50 10.17 -12.18
N ARG A 139 48.66 11.24 -12.97
CA ARG A 139 47.54 12.08 -13.42
C ARG A 139 46.53 11.26 -14.22
N LEU A 140 47.02 10.36 -15.10
CA LEU A 140 46.13 9.46 -15.87
C LEU A 140 45.38 8.52 -14.92
N ALA A 141 46.07 7.88 -13.97
CA ALA A 141 45.42 6.99 -12.99
C ALA A 141 44.36 7.71 -12.14
N THR A 142 44.70 8.87 -11.63
CA THR A 142 43.80 9.70 -10.82
C THR A 142 42.57 10.16 -11.65
N MET A 143 42.80 10.55 -12.92
CA MET A 143 41.68 10.88 -13.83
C MET A 143 40.77 9.66 -14.06
N LEU A 144 41.36 8.46 -14.26
CA LEU A 144 40.57 7.22 -14.40
C LEU A 144 39.76 6.91 -13.16
N VAL A 145 40.30 7.12 -11.94
CA VAL A 145 39.55 6.97 -10.69
C VAL A 145 38.26 7.79 -10.75
N PHE A 146 38.34 9.09 -11.05
CA PHE A 146 37.17 9.96 -11.09
C PHE A 146 36.19 9.60 -12.19
N ILE A 147 36.66 9.27 -13.41
CA ILE A 147 35.79 8.84 -14.50
C ILE A 147 35.03 7.57 -14.13
N LEU A 148 35.72 6.60 -13.54
CA LEU A 148 35.09 5.33 -13.13
C LEU A 148 34.13 5.53 -11.96
N VAL A 149 34.43 6.40 -11.01
CA VAL A 149 33.53 6.75 -9.91
C VAL A 149 32.24 7.41 -10.45
N LEU A 150 32.37 8.38 -11.34
CA LEU A 150 31.21 9.01 -11.99
C LEU A 150 30.39 8.02 -12.80
N GLY A 151 31.06 7.12 -13.58
CA GLY A 151 30.39 6.07 -14.35
C GLY A 151 29.62 5.08 -13.46
N ARG A 152 30.23 4.63 -12.36
CA ARG A 152 29.56 3.78 -11.38
C ARG A 152 28.39 4.50 -10.70
N GLY A 153 28.53 5.78 -10.33
CA GLY A 153 27.45 6.61 -9.80
C GLY A 153 26.28 6.75 -10.77
N MET A 154 26.57 6.94 -12.07
CA MET A 154 25.55 6.98 -13.11
C MET A 154 24.76 5.65 -13.20
N ILE A 155 25.45 4.50 -13.14
CA ILE A 155 24.78 3.18 -13.15
C ILE A 155 23.84 3.05 -11.96
N VAL A 156 24.25 3.49 -10.76
CA VAL A 156 23.39 3.51 -9.56
C VAL A 156 22.16 4.36 -9.78
N GLY A 157 22.34 5.55 -10.34
CA GLY A 157 21.23 6.48 -10.67
C GLY A 157 20.23 5.86 -11.64
N LEU A 158 20.71 5.24 -12.72
CA LEU A 158 19.85 4.56 -13.69
C LEU A 158 19.08 3.39 -13.07
N PHE A 159 19.75 2.59 -12.24
CA PHE A 159 19.10 1.47 -11.54
C PHE A 159 18.03 1.96 -10.56
N SER A 160 18.32 3.03 -9.82
CA SER A 160 17.37 3.66 -8.90
C SER A 160 16.14 4.19 -9.64
N SER A 161 16.34 4.87 -10.75
CA SER A 161 15.24 5.38 -11.61
C SER A 161 14.36 4.25 -12.15
N SER A 162 14.97 3.19 -12.66
CA SER A 162 14.24 2.01 -13.16
C SER A 162 13.45 1.32 -12.05
N LEU A 163 14.01 1.20 -10.85
CA LEU A 163 13.31 0.64 -9.70
C LEU A 163 12.10 1.49 -9.29
N HIS A 164 12.26 2.82 -9.23
CA HIS A 164 11.18 3.75 -8.94
C HIS A 164 10.03 3.65 -9.96
N GLU A 165 10.37 3.61 -11.24
CA GLU A 165 9.37 3.45 -12.30
C GLU A 165 8.62 2.12 -12.18
N SER A 166 9.34 1.02 -11.91
CA SER A 166 8.73 -0.31 -11.71
C SER A 166 7.79 -0.34 -10.51
N LEU A 167 8.18 0.27 -9.38
CA LEU A 167 7.34 0.37 -8.18
C LEU A 167 6.09 1.21 -8.44
N TYR A 168 6.24 2.32 -9.15
CA TYR A 168 5.12 3.19 -9.52
C TYR A 168 4.10 2.46 -10.40
N ARG A 169 4.57 1.75 -11.45
CA ARG A 169 3.70 0.95 -12.33
C ARG A 169 2.95 -0.14 -11.57
N ARG A 170 3.65 -0.90 -10.71
CA ARG A 170 3.00 -1.92 -9.86
C ARG A 170 1.99 -1.33 -8.90
N GLY A 171 2.24 -0.14 -8.36
CA GLY A 171 1.29 0.60 -7.52
C GLY A 171 0.00 0.95 -8.27
N LEU A 172 0.11 1.37 -9.54
CA LEU A 172 -1.06 1.63 -10.39
C LEU A 172 -1.84 0.34 -10.71
N GLU A 173 -1.15 -0.73 -11.10
CA GLU A 173 -1.78 -2.02 -11.40
C GLU A 173 -2.53 -2.58 -10.18
N LEU A 174 -1.92 -2.48 -8.99
CA LEU A 174 -2.55 -2.90 -7.74
C LEU A 174 -3.81 -2.07 -7.43
N LYS A 175 -3.74 -0.77 -7.65
CA LYS A 175 -4.89 0.13 -7.45
C LYS A 175 -6.04 -0.18 -8.41
N GLU A 176 -5.73 -0.47 -9.68
CA GLU A 176 -6.73 -0.89 -10.65
C GLU A 176 -7.34 -2.26 -10.33
N ALA A 177 -6.51 -3.23 -9.91
CA ALA A 177 -7.00 -4.54 -9.47
C ALA A 177 -7.91 -4.42 -8.24
N TYR A 178 -7.53 -3.59 -7.26
CA TYR A 178 -8.36 -3.33 -6.08
C TYR A 178 -9.71 -2.70 -6.47
N LYS A 179 -9.70 -1.70 -7.37
CA LYS A 179 -10.93 -1.08 -7.88
C LYS A 179 -11.84 -2.10 -8.59
N ARG A 180 -11.27 -3.02 -9.37
CA ARG A 180 -12.06 -4.09 -10.01
C ARG A 180 -12.68 -5.04 -8.99
N ILE A 181 -11.95 -5.38 -7.92
CA ILE A 181 -12.50 -6.21 -6.82
C ILE A 181 -13.66 -5.47 -6.14
N GLU A 182 -13.51 -4.19 -5.85
CA GLU A 182 -14.56 -3.34 -5.28
C GLU A 182 -15.78 -3.22 -6.22
N GLU A 183 -15.54 -3.10 -7.52
CA GLU A 183 -16.61 -3.11 -8.55
C GLU A 183 -17.32 -4.48 -8.67
N LEU A 184 -16.65 -5.58 -8.33
CA LEU A 184 -17.23 -6.91 -8.30
C LEU A 184 -17.95 -7.23 -6.97
N ALA A 185 -17.67 -6.49 -5.90
CA ALA A 185 -18.36 -6.66 -4.64
C ALA A 185 -19.85 -6.35 -4.81
N GLU A 186 -20.72 -7.25 -4.40
CA GLU A 186 -22.17 -7.10 -4.47
C GLU A 186 -22.76 -6.50 -3.21
N LEU A 187 -22.06 -6.65 -2.11
CA LEU A 187 -22.52 -6.28 -0.78
C LEU A 187 -21.90 -4.97 -0.29
N ASP A 188 -22.63 -4.26 0.54
CA ASP A 188 -22.14 -3.16 1.36
C ASP A 188 -21.31 -3.71 2.53
N GLU A 189 -20.06 -3.28 2.68
CA GLU A 189 -19.11 -3.82 3.66
C GLU A 189 -19.56 -3.62 5.11
N LEU A 190 -20.33 -2.54 5.38
CA LEU A 190 -20.78 -2.24 6.72
C LEU A 190 -21.99 -3.08 7.14
N THR A 191 -22.96 -3.20 6.24
CA THR A 191 -24.30 -3.74 6.59
C THR A 191 -24.54 -5.15 6.06
N GLY A 192 -23.70 -5.65 5.13
CA GLY A 192 -23.92 -6.91 4.44
C GLY A 192 -25.13 -6.95 3.50
N SER A 193 -25.83 -5.81 3.32
CA SER A 193 -26.91 -5.68 2.35
C SER A 193 -26.35 -5.48 0.94
N LEU A 194 -27.19 -5.59 -0.10
CA LEU A 194 -26.73 -5.22 -1.44
C LEU A 194 -26.24 -3.78 -1.45
N ASN A 195 -25.11 -3.53 -2.13
CA ASN A 195 -24.64 -2.16 -2.30
C ASN A 195 -25.50 -1.40 -3.31
N ARG A 196 -25.32 -0.08 -3.38
CA ARG A 196 -26.12 0.80 -4.24
C ARG A 196 -26.16 0.33 -5.70
N ARG A 197 -25.03 -0.11 -6.24
CA ARG A 197 -24.95 -0.56 -7.62
C ARG A 197 -25.80 -1.81 -7.84
N CYS A 198 -25.66 -2.81 -6.97
CA CYS A 198 -26.38 -4.07 -7.11
C CYS A 198 -27.87 -3.95 -6.84
N ILE A 199 -28.28 -3.16 -5.85
CA ILE A 199 -29.72 -2.98 -5.61
C ILE A 199 -30.40 -2.20 -6.74
N MET A 200 -29.71 -1.27 -7.40
CA MET A 200 -30.21 -0.56 -8.58
C MET A 200 -30.29 -1.47 -9.81
N GLN A 201 -29.32 -2.34 -10.01
CA GLN A 201 -29.37 -3.36 -11.05
C GLN A 201 -30.55 -4.31 -10.81
N THR A 202 -30.68 -4.81 -9.58
CA THR A 202 -31.79 -5.68 -9.18
C THR A 202 -33.16 -5.00 -9.38
N LEU A 203 -33.27 -3.71 -9.09
CA LEU A 203 -34.49 -2.94 -9.35
C LEU A 203 -34.88 -2.96 -10.84
N ASN A 204 -33.91 -2.71 -11.73
CA ASN A 204 -34.17 -2.76 -13.16
C ASN A 204 -34.61 -4.17 -13.62
N GLU A 205 -33.97 -5.21 -13.10
CA GLU A 205 -34.31 -6.61 -13.40
C GLU A 205 -35.73 -6.95 -12.92
N GLU A 206 -36.11 -6.54 -11.71
CA GLU A 206 -37.45 -6.80 -11.15
C GLU A 206 -38.53 -5.98 -11.84
N ILE A 207 -38.27 -4.74 -12.30
CA ILE A 207 -39.19 -3.98 -13.16
C ILE A 207 -39.43 -4.74 -14.47
N ALA A 208 -38.38 -5.19 -15.13
CA ALA A 208 -38.49 -5.95 -16.37
C ALA A 208 -39.25 -7.28 -16.16
N ARG A 209 -39.01 -7.97 -15.06
CA ARG A 209 -39.68 -9.20 -14.65
C ARG A 209 -41.17 -8.96 -14.38
N ALA A 210 -41.51 -7.96 -13.56
CA ALA A 210 -42.88 -7.61 -13.21
C ALA A 210 -43.72 -7.30 -14.47
N ARG A 211 -43.17 -6.57 -15.44
CA ARG A 211 -43.81 -6.29 -16.72
C ARG A 211 -44.07 -7.55 -17.53
N ARG A 212 -43.08 -8.46 -17.63
CA ARG A 212 -43.21 -9.71 -18.41
C ARG A 212 -44.23 -10.66 -17.81
N THR A 213 -44.26 -10.74 -16.47
CA THR A 213 -45.14 -11.69 -15.76
C THR A 213 -46.50 -11.07 -15.37
N ASN A 214 -46.68 -9.76 -15.58
CA ASN A 214 -47.81 -8.96 -15.12
C ASN A 214 -48.10 -9.11 -13.61
N MET A 215 -47.03 -9.32 -12.82
CA MET A 215 -47.13 -9.42 -11.36
C MET A 215 -46.88 -8.06 -10.70
N PRO A 216 -47.58 -7.76 -9.59
CA PRO A 216 -47.35 -6.50 -8.88
C PRO A 216 -45.97 -6.46 -8.25
N CYS A 217 -45.37 -5.28 -8.22
CA CYS A 217 -44.12 -5.03 -7.52
C CYS A 217 -44.21 -3.68 -6.79
N ALA A 218 -43.59 -3.55 -5.62
CA ALA A 218 -43.51 -2.32 -4.89
C ALA A 218 -42.07 -2.04 -4.41
N VAL A 219 -41.76 -0.77 -4.23
CA VAL A 219 -40.45 -0.30 -3.82
C VAL A 219 -40.61 0.64 -2.64
N ALA A 220 -39.85 0.42 -1.58
CA ALA A 220 -39.78 1.33 -0.44
C ALA A 220 -38.37 1.93 -0.31
N LEU A 221 -38.29 3.23 -0.32
CA LEU A 221 -37.10 3.97 0.09
C LEU A 221 -37.22 4.26 1.59
N ILE A 222 -36.24 3.82 2.35
CA ILE A 222 -36.23 3.83 3.82
C ILE A 222 -35.04 4.66 4.28
N ASP A 223 -35.24 5.46 5.33
CA ASP A 223 -34.22 6.30 5.95
C ASP A 223 -34.32 6.21 7.48
N LEU A 224 -33.15 6.11 8.14
CA LEU A 224 -33.11 6.11 9.60
C LEU A 224 -33.30 7.53 10.15
N ASP A 225 -34.35 7.70 10.95
CA ASP A 225 -34.69 8.99 11.47
C ASP A 225 -33.61 9.55 12.40
N TRP A 226 -33.24 10.81 12.15
CA TRP A 226 -32.28 11.54 12.97
C TRP A 226 -30.89 10.89 13.07
N PHE A 227 -30.47 10.12 12.07
CA PHE A 227 -29.20 9.37 12.10
C PHE A 227 -27.99 10.28 12.33
N LYS A 228 -27.97 11.49 11.75
CA LYS A 228 -26.94 12.48 12.05
C LYS A 228 -26.84 12.81 13.53
N ARG A 229 -27.97 12.94 14.25
CA ARG A 229 -27.96 13.19 15.71
C ARG A 229 -27.39 12.00 16.49
N ILE A 230 -27.63 10.77 16.02
CA ILE A 230 -27.02 9.57 16.61
C ILE A 230 -25.50 9.67 16.48
N ASN A 231 -24.98 9.98 15.29
CA ASN A 231 -23.54 10.16 15.08
C ASN A 231 -22.96 11.32 15.92
N ASP A 232 -23.66 12.45 15.98
CA ASP A 232 -23.21 13.63 16.72
C ASP A 232 -23.19 13.38 18.24
N GLN A 233 -24.12 12.58 18.77
CA GLN A 233 -24.27 12.30 20.20
C GLN A 233 -23.41 11.11 20.67
N PHE A 234 -23.35 10.03 19.91
CA PHE A 234 -22.74 8.76 20.32
C PHE A 234 -21.47 8.41 19.56
N GLY A 235 -21.13 9.17 18.50
CA GLY A 235 -19.98 8.93 17.63
C GLY A 235 -20.27 7.99 16.47
N HIS A 236 -19.47 8.10 15.41
CA HIS A 236 -19.60 7.30 14.19
C HIS A 236 -19.59 5.78 14.41
N PRO A 237 -18.73 5.20 15.31
CA PRO A 237 -18.75 3.76 15.53
C PRO A 237 -20.09 3.22 16.04
N VAL A 238 -20.82 4.00 16.87
CA VAL A 238 -22.14 3.64 17.36
C VAL A 238 -23.19 3.77 16.25
N GLY A 239 -23.08 4.81 15.40
CA GLY A 239 -23.89 4.94 14.20
C GLY A 239 -23.73 3.76 13.23
N ASP A 240 -22.50 3.30 13.03
CA ASP A 240 -22.21 2.12 12.20
C ASP A 240 -22.84 0.84 12.77
N GLU A 241 -22.81 0.68 14.10
CA GLU A 241 -23.46 -0.46 14.75
C GLU A 241 -25.00 -0.38 14.64
N ALA A 242 -25.56 0.84 14.69
CA ALA A 242 -27.00 1.05 14.43
C ALA A 242 -27.39 0.64 12.99
N LEU A 243 -26.59 0.98 12.00
CA LEU A 243 -26.81 0.57 10.60
C LEU A 243 -26.74 -0.95 10.44
N ARG A 244 -25.77 -1.63 11.11
CA ARG A 244 -25.67 -3.10 11.11
C ARG A 244 -26.90 -3.74 11.74
N ALA A 245 -27.27 -3.30 12.94
CA ALA A 245 -28.43 -3.82 13.67
C ALA A 245 -29.73 -3.61 12.88
N PHE A 246 -29.89 -2.46 12.24
CA PHE A 246 -31.00 -2.19 11.35
C PHE A 246 -31.05 -3.18 10.18
N ALA A 247 -29.94 -3.35 9.46
CA ALA A 247 -29.87 -4.24 8.31
C ALA A 247 -30.16 -5.70 8.68
N ILE A 248 -29.56 -6.21 9.77
CA ILE A 248 -29.82 -7.55 10.31
C ILE A 248 -31.31 -7.71 10.63
N THR A 249 -31.91 -6.72 11.26
CA THR A 249 -33.33 -6.74 11.62
C THR A 249 -34.23 -6.81 10.39
N VAL A 250 -33.92 -6.04 9.35
CA VAL A 250 -34.67 -6.07 8.10
C VAL A 250 -34.52 -7.44 7.45
N PHE A 251 -33.30 -7.97 7.29
CA PHE A 251 -33.04 -9.29 6.70
C PHE A 251 -33.80 -10.41 7.41
N ALA A 252 -33.83 -10.40 8.73
CA ALA A 252 -34.52 -11.42 9.50
C ALA A 252 -36.07 -11.38 9.34
N ASN A 253 -36.59 -10.30 8.76
CA ASN A 253 -38.01 -10.04 8.69
C ASN A 253 -38.58 -9.82 7.29
N ILE A 254 -37.79 -10.07 6.24
CA ILE A 254 -38.23 -10.08 4.84
C ILE A 254 -38.22 -11.48 4.27
N ARG A 255 -38.87 -11.66 3.10
CA ARG A 255 -38.89 -12.95 2.39
C ARG A 255 -37.61 -13.13 1.58
N SER A 256 -37.29 -14.37 1.23
CA SER A 256 -36.13 -14.67 0.38
C SER A 256 -36.19 -14.04 -1.03
N ILE A 257 -37.42 -13.78 -1.53
CA ILE A 257 -37.61 -13.12 -2.83
C ILE A 257 -37.48 -11.60 -2.74
N ASP A 258 -37.69 -11.00 -1.55
CA ASP A 258 -37.52 -9.57 -1.33
C ASP A 258 -36.04 -9.20 -1.44
N LYS A 259 -35.75 -8.01 -1.95
CA LYS A 259 -34.38 -7.54 -2.14
C LYS A 259 -34.15 -6.28 -1.32
N PHE A 260 -33.07 -6.27 -0.60
CA PHE A 260 -32.72 -5.18 0.31
C PHE A 260 -31.27 -4.73 0.10
N GLY A 261 -31.04 -3.43 -0.01
CA GLY A 261 -29.73 -2.87 -0.25
C GLY A 261 -29.57 -1.47 0.32
N ARG A 262 -28.33 -1.09 0.60
CA ARG A 262 -27.97 0.24 1.05
C ARG A 262 -27.87 1.18 -0.16
N TYR A 263 -28.73 2.20 -0.17
CA TYR A 263 -28.84 3.15 -1.27
C TYR A 263 -27.98 4.40 -1.06
N GLY A 264 -27.84 4.83 0.19
CA GLY A 264 -27.07 6.00 0.61
C GLY A 264 -26.41 5.79 1.97
N GLY A 265 -25.99 6.85 2.62
CA GLY A 265 -25.34 6.78 3.94
C GLY A 265 -26.21 6.09 4.99
N GLU A 266 -27.43 6.58 5.17
CA GLU A 266 -28.45 6.08 6.11
C GLU A 266 -29.74 5.64 5.40
N GLU A 267 -29.69 5.58 4.06
CA GLU A 267 -30.82 5.25 3.19
C GLU A 267 -30.70 3.83 2.66
N PHE A 268 -31.83 3.14 2.65
CA PHE A 268 -31.95 1.76 2.18
C PHE A 268 -33.09 1.62 1.19
N LEU A 269 -32.92 0.72 0.23
CA LEU A 269 -33.93 0.38 -0.75
C LEU A 269 -34.42 -1.06 -0.53
N LEU A 270 -35.74 -1.21 -0.38
CA LEU A 270 -36.41 -2.49 -0.27
C LEU A 270 -37.30 -2.69 -1.50
N ILE A 271 -37.06 -3.75 -2.25
CA ILE A 271 -37.85 -4.15 -3.42
C ILE A 271 -38.70 -5.34 -3.00
N LEU A 272 -39.98 -5.28 -3.25
CA LEU A 272 -40.99 -6.28 -2.88
C LEU A 272 -41.64 -6.84 -4.16
N PRO A 273 -41.04 -7.88 -4.79
CA PRO A 273 -41.62 -8.54 -5.93
C PRO A 273 -42.93 -9.25 -5.57
N GLU A 274 -43.82 -9.42 -6.56
CA GLU A 274 -45.08 -10.17 -6.42
C GLU A 274 -45.94 -9.70 -5.22
N THR A 275 -45.85 -8.37 -4.93
CA THR A 275 -46.47 -7.79 -3.75
C THR A 275 -47.35 -6.57 -4.12
N SER A 276 -48.64 -6.66 -3.81
CA SER A 276 -49.57 -5.54 -4.02
C SER A 276 -49.30 -4.39 -3.04
N ASP A 277 -49.73 -3.16 -3.40
CA ASP A 277 -49.49 -1.95 -2.60
C ASP A 277 -49.92 -2.11 -1.14
N GLY A 278 -51.15 -2.58 -0.87
CA GLY A 278 -51.61 -2.79 0.49
C GLY A 278 -50.84 -3.89 1.27
N ALA A 279 -50.32 -4.91 0.59
CA ALA A 279 -49.46 -5.91 1.23
C ALA A 279 -48.05 -5.36 1.49
N ALA A 280 -47.53 -4.56 0.57
CA ALA A 280 -46.25 -3.87 0.75
C ALA A 280 -46.29 -2.90 1.91
N LEU A 281 -47.37 -2.09 2.02
CA LEU A 281 -47.55 -1.17 3.12
C LEU A 281 -47.57 -1.88 4.49
N ARG A 282 -48.27 -3.02 4.59
CA ARG A 282 -48.28 -3.83 5.84
C ARG A 282 -46.87 -4.39 6.15
N THR A 283 -46.14 -4.82 5.14
CA THR A 283 -44.77 -5.35 5.33
C THR A 283 -43.83 -4.27 5.83
N VAL A 284 -43.81 -3.10 5.19
CA VAL A 284 -42.91 -2.00 5.56
C VAL A 284 -43.30 -1.39 6.92
N ASP A 285 -44.62 -1.25 7.23
CA ASP A 285 -45.03 -0.77 8.54
C ASP A 285 -44.74 -1.77 9.66
N ARG A 286 -44.83 -3.07 9.39
CA ARG A 286 -44.37 -4.11 10.32
C ARG A 286 -42.85 -3.98 10.61
N LEU A 287 -42.02 -3.78 9.58
CA LEU A 287 -40.60 -3.56 9.74
C LEU A 287 -40.32 -2.31 10.58
N ARG A 288 -40.99 -1.22 10.29
CA ARG A 288 -40.91 0.03 11.06
C ARG A 288 -41.21 -0.21 12.56
N LYS A 289 -42.28 -0.93 12.88
CA LYS A 289 -42.64 -1.25 14.26
C LYS A 289 -41.59 -2.12 14.94
N ILE A 290 -41.03 -3.12 14.25
CA ILE A 290 -39.96 -3.96 14.77
C ILE A 290 -38.73 -3.10 15.08
N VAL A 291 -38.29 -2.26 14.15
CA VAL A 291 -37.14 -1.38 14.33
C VAL A 291 -37.34 -0.42 15.51
N ALA A 292 -38.52 0.19 15.63
CA ALA A 292 -38.83 1.08 16.73
C ALA A 292 -38.93 0.37 18.11
N ALA A 293 -39.19 -0.95 18.12
CA ALA A 293 -39.30 -1.76 19.32
C ALA A 293 -38.01 -2.50 19.69
N LEU A 294 -36.94 -2.38 18.91
CA LEU A 294 -35.63 -2.98 19.24
C LEU A 294 -35.06 -2.37 20.52
N ASP A 295 -34.36 -3.19 21.28
CA ASP A 295 -33.58 -2.72 22.43
C ASP A 295 -32.25 -2.10 21.95
N TRP A 296 -32.33 -0.84 21.58
CA TRP A 296 -31.20 -0.06 21.16
C TRP A 296 -30.22 0.28 22.29
N SER A 297 -30.68 0.16 23.56
CA SER A 297 -29.84 0.38 24.74
C SER A 297 -28.70 -0.64 24.86
N ALA A 298 -28.85 -1.80 24.20
CA ALA A 298 -27.78 -2.80 24.09
C ALA A 298 -26.56 -2.29 23.29
N ILE A 299 -26.76 -1.29 22.41
CA ILE A 299 -25.67 -0.67 21.66
C ILE A 299 -25.15 0.56 22.40
N SER A 300 -26.03 1.44 22.86
CA SER A 300 -25.68 2.60 23.68
C SER A 300 -26.85 3.03 24.58
N GLN A 301 -26.55 3.37 25.82
CA GLN A 301 -27.56 3.81 26.79
C GLN A 301 -28.32 5.02 26.25
N ASP A 302 -29.64 5.04 26.45
CA ASP A 302 -30.56 6.10 26.00
C ASP A 302 -30.68 6.24 24.46
N MET A 303 -30.15 5.30 23.71
CA MET A 303 -30.28 5.28 22.25
C MET A 303 -31.65 4.76 21.82
N SER A 304 -32.25 5.39 20.84
CA SER A 304 -33.47 4.93 20.16
C SER A 304 -33.36 5.23 18.67
N VAL A 305 -33.79 4.32 17.83
CA VAL A 305 -33.77 4.50 16.37
C VAL A 305 -35.12 4.18 15.81
N THR A 306 -35.62 5.07 14.97
CA THR A 306 -36.82 4.85 14.18
C THR A 306 -36.49 4.99 12.70
N MET A 307 -37.42 4.59 11.84
CA MET A 307 -37.28 4.76 10.41
C MET A 307 -38.51 5.38 9.78
N SER A 308 -38.28 6.16 8.74
CA SER A 308 -39.34 6.65 7.83
C SER A 308 -39.22 5.96 6.49
N ALA A 309 -40.32 5.72 5.80
CA ALA A 309 -40.30 5.10 4.49
C ALA A 309 -41.34 5.73 3.53
N GLY A 310 -40.90 5.87 2.28
CA GLY A 310 -41.78 6.16 1.15
C GLY A 310 -42.01 4.92 0.32
N LEU A 311 -43.23 4.48 0.12
CA LEU A 311 -43.61 3.28 -0.59
C LEU A 311 -44.31 3.63 -1.90
N ALA A 312 -43.78 3.14 -3.03
CA ALA A 312 -44.34 3.30 -4.36
C ALA A 312 -44.65 1.95 -5.00
N ALA A 313 -45.86 1.73 -5.45
CA ALA A 313 -46.22 0.60 -6.28
C ALA A 313 -45.74 0.84 -7.74
N LEU A 314 -45.28 -0.21 -8.42
CA LEU A 314 -44.85 -0.16 -9.81
C LEU A 314 -46.02 0.09 -10.75
N ARG A 315 -45.89 1.05 -11.65
CA ARG A 315 -46.83 1.34 -12.73
C ARG A 315 -46.28 0.79 -14.07
N ALA A 316 -47.14 0.66 -15.06
CA ALA A 316 -46.80 0.04 -16.33
C ALA A 316 -45.64 0.75 -17.08
N ASP A 317 -45.58 2.06 -16.97
CA ASP A 317 -44.62 2.95 -17.64
C ASP A 317 -43.43 3.36 -16.79
N ASP A 318 -43.34 2.88 -15.54
CA ASP A 318 -42.26 3.29 -14.64
C ASP A 318 -40.87 2.81 -15.09
N THR A 319 -39.91 3.69 -15.04
CA THR A 319 -38.48 3.35 -15.00
C THR A 319 -38.01 3.26 -13.54
N ALA A 320 -36.79 2.74 -13.31
CA ALA A 320 -36.19 2.76 -11.97
C ALA A 320 -36.14 4.18 -11.39
N ASP A 321 -35.80 5.17 -12.21
CA ASP A 321 -35.70 6.57 -11.78
C ASP A 321 -37.08 7.15 -11.41
N SER A 322 -38.13 6.85 -12.19
CA SER A 322 -39.48 7.39 -11.93
C SER A 322 -40.10 6.80 -10.65
N ILE A 323 -39.97 5.50 -10.42
CA ILE A 323 -40.50 4.86 -9.21
C ILE A 323 -39.72 5.32 -7.97
N LEU A 324 -38.40 5.47 -8.06
CA LEU A 324 -37.58 6.00 -6.98
C LEU A 324 -37.90 7.46 -6.67
N ALA A 325 -38.10 8.31 -7.67
CA ALA A 325 -38.52 9.70 -7.44
C ALA A 325 -39.86 9.79 -6.71
N ARG A 326 -40.81 8.90 -7.01
CA ARG A 326 -42.05 8.82 -6.26
C ARG A 326 -41.85 8.32 -4.83
N ALA A 327 -41.03 7.29 -4.64
CA ALA A 327 -40.72 6.79 -3.31
C ALA A 327 -40.03 7.87 -2.46
N ASP A 328 -39.09 8.63 -3.04
CA ASP A 328 -38.41 9.74 -2.38
C ASP A 328 -39.39 10.86 -1.94
N GLN A 329 -40.30 11.30 -2.82
CA GLN A 329 -41.33 12.27 -2.45
C GLN A 329 -42.19 11.78 -1.30
N LEU A 330 -42.51 10.49 -1.25
CA LEU A 330 -43.29 9.89 -0.17
C LEU A 330 -42.47 9.76 1.11
N LEU A 331 -41.21 9.46 1.03
CA LEU A 331 -40.27 9.47 2.17
C LEU A 331 -40.14 10.88 2.75
N TYR A 332 -39.97 11.89 1.89
CA TYR A 332 -39.95 13.28 2.33
C TYR A 332 -41.25 13.64 3.10
N ARG A 333 -42.42 13.29 2.58
CA ARG A 333 -43.69 13.47 3.28
C ARG A 333 -43.75 12.70 4.61
N ALA A 334 -43.20 11.49 4.68
CA ALA A 334 -43.14 10.74 5.93
C ALA A 334 -42.31 11.49 6.99
N LYS A 335 -41.17 12.07 6.58
CA LYS A 335 -40.33 12.92 7.46
C LYS A 335 -41.07 14.20 7.91
N ASP A 336 -41.75 14.90 7.01
CA ASP A 336 -42.50 16.13 7.31
C ASP A 336 -43.68 15.89 8.24
N LEU A 337 -44.37 14.77 8.09
CA LEU A 337 -45.50 14.41 8.95
C LEU A 337 -45.10 13.97 10.37
N GLY A 338 -43.83 14.03 10.73
CA GLY A 338 -43.33 13.75 12.08
C GLY A 338 -42.56 12.43 12.20
N ARG A 339 -42.05 11.89 11.09
CA ARG A 339 -41.19 10.69 11.06
C ARG A 339 -41.85 9.42 11.61
N ASN A 340 -41.05 8.34 11.77
CA ASN A 340 -41.47 7.04 12.27
C ASN A 340 -42.77 6.55 11.63
N ARG A 341 -42.86 6.61 10.31
CA ARG A 341 -44.03 6.19 9.52
C ARG A 341 -43.71 5.77 8.11
N VAL A 342 -44.67 5.10 7.51
CA VAL A 342 -44.69 4.76 6.11
C VAL A 342 -45.72 5.58 5.41
N VAL A 343 -45.38 6.22 4.28
CA VAL A 343 -46.35 6.92 3.41
C VAL A 343 -46.35 6.21 2.07
N SER A 344 -47.54 5.83 1.61
CA SER A 344 -47.77 5.27 0.27
C SER A 344 -48.59 6.22 -0.61
N ALA A 345 -48.56 5.98 -1.94
CA ALA A 345 -49.28 6.79 -2.92
C ALA A 345 -50.77 6.35 -3.03
#